data_fed45e3d4928112fc00fdad2a53c43a2
#
_entry.id   fed45e3d4928112fc00fdad2a53c43a2
#
_cell.length_a   1.000
_cell.length_b   1.000
_cell.length_c   1.000
_cell.angle_alpha   90.00
_cell.angle_beta   90.00
_cell.angle_gamma   90.00
#
_symmetry.space_group_name_H-M   'P 1'
#
loop_
_entity.id
_entity.type
_entity.pdbx_description
1 polymer ?
#
loop_
_entity_poly.entity_id
_entity_poly.type
_entity_poly.pdbx_seq_one_letter_code
_entity_poly.pdbx_strand_id
1 'polypeptide(L)'
;MKIILFPLFVAVIAVGCATSKKSTAIPIIDTHIHLYDTTRPEGVPWPPETDKVLYKPILTEHFDKVSDENGVNATVIVEASKWIPDNQWVLDLVKHDPNRYIGLVGSLEIGTPDFKKHLFQLSKDKRYVGIRMRERPGGDAFFENKAVWADLQLLAAMDQTLDVLMFQYSIEDVDMVAKRLPNLKILMNHVAGADIEGKPADPKWVDAVQKVAKNPNVHCKISGLFQQSDRQPSPKDVSFYKSELDVLWEAFGEDRLIYGSNWPVTMRGGTYAEYLAVVKAFFADKHRAAQEKYFYKNALKFYGLPPLKR
;
A
#
# COMPACT_ATOMS: atom_id res chain seq x y z
N MET A 1 -29.40 40.25 -72.03
CA MET A 1 -29.70 39.66 -70.76
C MET A 1 -28.54 38.69 -70.44
N LYS A 2 -27.58 39.12 -69.58
CA LYS A 2 -26.40 38.32 -69.25
C LYS A 2 -26.69 37.60 -67.93
N ILE A 3 -26.70 36.28 -67.99
CA ILE A 3 -26.86 35.38 -66.79
C ILE A 3 -25.46 35.21 -66.13
N ILE A 4 -25.34 35.73 -64.88
CA ILE A 4 -24.14 35.52 -64.06
C ILE A 4 -24.38 34.30 -63.22
N LEU A 5 -23.59 33.18 -63.45
CA LEU A 5 -23.54 32.00 -62.58
C LEU A 5 -22.56 32.29 -61.46
N PHE A 6 -23.02 32.17 -60.20
CA PHE A 6 -22.17 32.14 -59.02
C PHE A 6 -21.79 30.68 -58.74
N PRO A 7 -20.52 30.38 -58.49
CA PRO A 7 -20.13 29.04 -58.02
C PRO A 7 -20.42 28.88 -56.54
N LEU A 8 -21.14 27.82 -56.21
CA LEU A 8 -21.43 27.39 -54.84
C LEU A 8 -20.19 26.67 -54.28
N PHE A 9 -19.46 27.30 -53.36
CA PHE A 9 -18.37 26.65 -52.62
C PHE A 9 -18.96 25.80 -51.48
N VAL A 10 -18.90 24.46 -51.60
CA VAL A 10 -19.23 23.54 -50.54
C VAL A 10 -17.95 23.35 -49.67
N ALA A 11 -17.93 23.94 -48.49
CA ALA A 11 -16.87 23.72 -47.51
C ALA A 11 -17.08 22.33 -46.83
N VAL A 12 -16.26 21.39 -47.17
CA VAL A 12 -16.20 20.10 -46.47
C VAL A 12 -15.47 20.30 -45.14
N ILE A 13 -16.22 20.34 -44.03
CA ILE A 13 -15.65 20.35 -42.69
C ILE A 13 -15.21 18.90 -42.37
N ALA A 14 -13.93 18.64 -42.48
CA ALA A 14 -13.33 17.40 -41.99
C ALA A 14 -13.35 17.43 -40.44
N VAL A 15 -14.32 16.74 -39.84
CA VAL A 15 -14.31 16.47 -38.39
C VAL A 15 -13.19 15.47 -38.10
N GLY A 16 -12.05 15.97 -37.73
CA GLY A 16 -10.94 15.15 -37.25
C GLY A 16 -11.34 14.47 -35.96
N CYS A 17 -11.62 13.17 -36.02
CA CYS A 17 -11.77 12.32 -34.85
C CYS A 17 -10.40 12.24 -34.15
N ALA A 18 -10.17 13.08 -33.14
CA ALA A 18 -9.00 13.00 -32.28
C ALA A 18 -9.10 11.69 -31.49
N THR A 19 -8.47 10.64 -32.00
CA THR A 19 -8.25 9.40 -31.22
C THR A 19 -7.28 9.77 -30.10
N SER A 20 -7.82 9.95 -28.88
CA SER A 20 -7.02 10.02 -27.67
C SER A 20 -6.11 8.80 -27.61
N LYS A 21 -4.81 8.98 -27.81
CA LYS A 21 -3.83 7.91 -27.59
C LYS A 21 -3.95 7.49 -26.15
N LYS A 22 -4.52 6.30 -25.87
CA LYS A 22 -4.48 5.71 -24.54
C LYS A 22 -3.04 5.75 -24.05
N SER A 23 -2.80 6.35 -22.90
CA SER A 23 -1.49 6.33 -22.25
C SER A 23 -0.98 4.89 -22.17
N THR A 24 0.22 4.65 -22.68
CA THR A 24 0.88 3.34 -22.60
C THR A 24 1.46 3.07 -21.20
N ALA A 25 1.54 4.10 -20.35
CA ALA A 25 2.04 3.99 -18.99
C ALA A 25 1.09 3.16 -18.13
N ILE A 26 1.67 2.28 -17.32
CA ILE A 26 0.93 1.49 -16.33
C ILE A 26 0.60 2.42 -15.16
N PRO A 27 -0.68 2.51 -14.75
CA PRO A 27 -1.05 3.25 -13.54
C PRO A 27 -0.36 2.67 -12.30
N ILE A 28 -0.10 3.54 -11.32
CA ILE A 28 0.51 3.15 -10.05
C ILE A 28 -0.42 3.57 -8.92
N ILE A 29 -0.75 2.62 -8.03
CA ILE A 29 -1.34 2.87 -6.72
C ILE A 29 -0.28 2.57 -5.68
N ASP A 30 0.18 3.59 -4.96
CA ASP A 30 1.06 3.38 -3.81
C ASP A 30 0.23 3.03 -2.58
N THR A 31 0.30 1.78 -2.12
CA THR A 31 -0.52 1.31 -1.00
C THR A 31 0.15 1.43 0.36
N HIS A 32 1.25 2.19 0.46
CA HIS A 32 1.93 2.35 1.73
C HIS A 32 2.65 3.69 1.84
N ILE A 33 1.92 4.70 2.27
CA ILE A 33 2.49 5.99 2.68
C ILE A 33 1.99 6.35 4.08
N HIS A 34 2.70 7.27 4.74
CA HIS A 34 2.31 7.80 6.04
C HIS A 34 2.16 9.31 5.96
N LEU A 35 1.08 9.84 6.55
CA LEU A 35 0.86 11.27 6.75
C LEU A 35 0.77 11.55 8.25
N TYR A 36 1.45 12.59 8.71
CA TYR A 36 1.46 13.04 10.11
C TYR A 36 1.94 14.48 10.21
N ASP A 37 1.62 15.14 11.32
CA ASP A 37 2.01 16.53 11.57
C ASP A 37 2.68 16.65 12.95
N THR A 38 4.00 16.82 12.95
CA THR A 38 4.81 16.98 14.17
C THR A 38 4.65 18.34 14.82
N THR A 39 3.91 19.29 14.20
CA THR A 39 3.69 20.64 14.74
C THR A 39 2.38 20.76 15.52
N ARG A 40 1.57 19.71 15.58
CA ARG A 40 0.33 19.69 16.37
C ARG A 40 0.65 19.86 17.87
N PRO A 41 -0.20 20.57 18.62
CA PRO A 41 0.00 20.77 20.07
C PRO A 41 0.14 19.45 20.85
N GLU A 42 -0.62 18.41 20.47
CA GLU A 42 -0.55 17.08 21.05
C GLU A 42 0.68 16.26 20.60
N GLY A 43 1.41 16.76 19.61
CA GLY A 43 2.52 16.05 19.00
C GLY A 43 2.11 14.83 18.18
N VAL A 44 3.02 13.89 18.04
CA VAL A 44 2.82 12.61 17.34
C VAL A 44 3.48 11.47 18.11
N PRO A 45 2.88 10.26 18.15
CA PRO A 45 3.52 9.12 18.81
C PRO A 45 4.68 8.53 17.97
N TRP A 46 4.75 8.88 16.69
CA TRP A 46 5.78 8.49 15.73
C TRP A 46 5.82 9.53 14.58
N PRO A 47 7.00 9.86 14.02
CA PRO A 47 8.35 9.41 14.41
C PRO A 47 8.84 10.08 15.70
N PRO A 48 9.88 9.55 16.37
CA PRO A 48 10.45 10.20 17.54
C PRO A 48 11.24 11.47 17.16
N GLU A 49 11.32 12.45 18.05
CA GLU A 49 12.02 13.73 17.83
C GLU A 49 13.50 13.57 17.46
N THR A 50 14.09 12.45 17.86
CA THR A 50 15.49 12.11 17.54
C THR A 50 15.71 11.74 16.08
N ASP A 51 14.64 11.41 15.34
CA ASP A 51 14.72 11.04 13.93
C ASP A 51 14.88 12.29 13.04
N LYS A 52 16.11 12.57 12.62
CA LYS A 52 16.41 13.76 11.80
C LYS A 52 15.87 13.71 10.38
N VAL A 53 15.50 12.55 9.87
CA VAL A 53 14.94 12.38 8.53
C VAL A 53 13.43 12.55 8.54
N LEU A 54 12.77 11.95 9.51
CA LEU A 54 11.31 11.83 9.53
C LEU A 54 10.62 12.85 10.44
N TYR A 55 11.27 13.35 11.51
CA TYR A 55 10.62 14.27 12.45
C TYR A 55 10.42 15.66 11.85
N LYS A 56 9.40 15.79 11.06
CA LYS A 56 8.90 17.02 10.42
C LYS A 56 7.47 16.76 9.95
N PRO A 57 6.66 17.79 9.68
CA PRO A 57 5.33 17.59 9.09
C PRO A 57 5.44 16.86 7.74
N ILE A 58 4.63 15.82 7.56
CA ILE A 58 4.49 15.05 6.32
C ILE A 58 3.01 15.06 5.97
N LEU A 59 2.61 16.03 5.16
CA LEU A 59 1.24 16.33 4.78
C LEU A 59 1.00 16.04 3.29
N THR A 60 -0.22 16.29 2.82
CA THR A 60 -0.63 15.98 1.45
C THR A 60 0.23 16.68 0.41
N GLU A 61 0.56 17.97 0.59
CA GLU A 61 1.37 18.74 -0.35
C GLU A 61 2.78 18.16 -0.54
N HIS A 62 3.32 17.49 0.47
CA HIS A 62 4.63 16.83 0.38
C HIS A 62 4.53 15.57 -0.47
N PHE A 63 3.46 14.77 -0.29
CA PHE A 63 3.26 13.56 -1.07
C PHE A 63 2.78 13.88 -2.50
N ASP A 64 1.93 14.89 -2.68
CA ASP A 64 1.44 15.32 -3.99
C ASP A 64 2.62 15.62 -4.93
N LYS A 65 3.60 16.38 -4.46
CA LYS A 65 4.82 16.64 -5.22
C LYS A 65 5.55 15.35 -5.61
N VAL A 66 5.78 14.46 -4.65
CA VAL A 66 6.48 13.19 -4.89
C VAL A 66 5.69 12.31 -5.86
N SER A 67 4.36 12.22 -5.70
CA SER A 67 3.50 11.39 -6.53
C SER A 67 3.44 11.90 -7.96
N ASP A 68 3.34 13.21 -8.17
CA ASP A 68 3.29 13.83 -9.50
C ASP A 68 4.60 13.62 -10.26
N GLU A 69 5.75 13.84 -9.60
CA GLU A 69 7.07 13.66 -10.17
C GLU A 69 7.32 12.20 -10.60
N ASN A 70 6.67 11.22 -9.96
CA ASN A 70 6.90 9.79 -10.19
C ASN A 70 5.74 9.07 -10.91
N GLY A 71 4.69 9.80 -11.30
CA GLY A 71 3.55 9.26 -12.04
C GLY A 71 2.67 8.32 -11.22
N VAL A 72 2.55 8.55 -9.90
CA VAL A 72 1.65 7.82 -9.01
C VAL A 72 0.24 8.37 -9.17
N ASN A 73 -0.73 7.52 -9.47
CA ASN A 73 -2.09 7.93 -9.78
C ASN A 73 -2.99 8.04 -8.55
N ALA A 74 -2.75 7.15 -7.56
CA ALA A 74 -3.53 7.14 -6.34
C ALA A 74 -2.75 6.47 -5.20
N THR A 75 -3.25 6.62 -3.97
CA THR A 75 -2.59 6.04 -2.80
C THR A 75 -3.58 5.53 -1.76
N VAL A 76 -3.15 4.48 -1.05
CA VAL A 76 -3.72 4.04 0.22
C VAL A 76 -2.76 4.45 1.33
N ILE A 77 -3.25 5.26 2.26
CA ILE A 77 -2.50 5.68 3.42
C ILE A 77 -2.51 4.55 4.44
N VAL A 78 -1.38 4.32 5.09
CA VAL A 78 -1.28 3.44 6.26
C VAL A 78 -1.04 4.30 7.49
N GLU A 79 -1.68 3.96 8.58
CA GLU A 79 -1.58 4.71 9.84
C GLU A 79 -0.10 4.98 10.23
N ALA A 80 0.18 6.17 10.72
CA ALA A 80 1.44 6.56 11.36
C ALA A 80 1.33 6.59 12.88
N SER A 81 0.11 6.53 13.41
CA SER A 81 -0.22 6.75 14.81
C SER A 81 -1.14 5.65 15.33
N LYS A 82 -0.90 5.23 16.57
CA LYS A 82 -1.82 4.34 17.30
C LYS A 82 -3.02 5.08 17.92
N TRP A 83 -3.03 6.40 17.88
CA TRP A 83 -4.12 7.18 18.45
C TRP A 83 -5.38 7.07 17.60
N ILE A 84 -6.48 6.64 18.22
CA ILE A 84 -7.75 6.45 17.51
C ILE A 84 -8.24 7.71 16.79
N PRO A 85 -8.16 8.93 17.38
CA PRO A 85 -8.57 10.17 16.70
C PRO A 85 -7.79 10.47 15.41
N ASP A 86 -6.56 9.99 15.29
CA ASP A 86 -5.74 10.24 14.11
C ASP A 86 -6.27 9.57 12.84
N ASN A 87 -7.09 8.51 12.96
CA ASN A 87 -7.80 7.96 11.81
C ASN A 87 -8.72 9.01 11.18
N GLN A 88 -9.53 9.70 12.00
CA GLN A 88 -10.45 10.74 11.51
C GLN A 88 -9.66 11.96 11.01
N TRP A 89 -8.59 12.34 11.70
CA TRP A 89 -7.71 13.43 11.28
C TRP A 89 -7.14 13.19 9.86
N VAL A 90 -6.65 11.98 9.57
CA VAL A 90 -6.17 11.63 8.22
C VAL A 90 -7.31 11.68 7.20
N LEU A 91 -8.48 11.10 7.50
CA LEU A 91 -9.63 11.13 6.59
C LEU A 91 -10.08 12.55 6.27
N ASP A 92 -10.03 13.47 7.26
CA ASP A 92 -10.36 14.88 7.06
C ASP A 92 -9.28 15.62 6.27
N LEU A 93 -8.00 15.33 6.54
CA LEU A 93 -6.88 15.92 5.82
C LEU A 93 -6.96 15.65 4.31
N VAL A 94 -7.33 14.44 3.92
CA VAL A 94 -7.31 13.99 2.51
C VAL A 94 -8.64 14.11 1.78
N LYS A 95 -9.67 14.67 2.41
CA LYS A 95 -11.02 14.79 1.79
C LYS A 95 -11.07 15.68 0.54
N HIS A 96 -10.08 16.55 0.37
CA HIS A 96 -10.01 17.49 -0.76
C HIS A 96 -9.66 16.81 -2.10
N ASP A 97 -8.95 15.67 -2.09
CA ASP A 97 -8.64 14.89 -3.29
C ASP A 97 -8.97 13.39 -3.12
N PRO A 98 -10.27 13.04 -3.22
CA PRO A 98 -10.73 11.66 -3.06
C PRO A 98 -10.36 10.75 -4.25
N ASN A 99 -9.77 11.29 -5.32
CA ASN A 99 -9.28 10.51 -6.44
C ASN A 99 -7.83 10.06 -6.25
N ARG A 100 -7.06 10.85 -5.53
CA ARG A 100 -5.67 10.53 -5.18
C ARG A 100 -5.61 9.71 -3.90
N TYR A 101 -6.28 10.14 -2.84
CA TYR A 101 -6.28 9.48 -1.53
C TYR A 101 -7.49 8.55 -1.40
N ILE A 102 -7.36 7.35 -1.97
CA ILE A 102 -8.49 6.43 -2.20
C ILE A 102 -8.74 5.43 -1.07
N GLY A 103 -7.81 5.34 -0.09
CA GLY A 103 -7.96 4.43 1.05
C GLY A 103 -7.14 4.84 2.26
N LEU A 104 -7.59 4.40 3.44
CA LEU A 104 -6.89 4.46 4.70
C LEU A 104 -6.94 3.08 5.37
N VAL A 105 -5.77 2.53 5.63
CA VAL A 105 -5.56 1.43 6.58
C VAL A 105 -5.23 2.07 7.92
N GLY A 106 -6.20 2.08 8.81
CA GLY A 106 -6.12 2.80 10.08
C GLY A 106 -5.54 1.99 11.23
N SER A 107 -5.63 2.54 12.44
CA SER A 107 -5.24 1.89 13.69
C SER A 107 -6.45 1.70 14.60
N LEU A 108 -6.67 0.47 15.05
CA LEU A 108 -7.62 0.14 16.13
C LEU A 108 -6.98 -0.83 17.11
N GLU A 109 -7.35 -0.71 18.39
CA GLU A 109 -6.86 -1.60 19.43
C GLU A 109 -7.68 -2.91 19.44
N ILE A 110 -7.16 -3.95 18.76
CA ILE A 110 -7.79 -5.27 18.68
C ILE A 110 -7.86 -5.91 20.08
N GLY A 111 -8.98 -6.52 20.40
CA GLY A 111 -9.21 -7.21 21.66
C GLY A 111 -9.69 -6.31 22.79
N THR A 112 -10.09 -5.06 22.48
CA THR A 112 -10.61 -4.09 23.45
C THR A 112 -12.13 -3.91 23.32
N PRO A 113 -12.83 -3.48 24.41
CA PRO A 113 -14.28 -3.26 24.38
C PRO A 113 -14.75 -2.23 23.35
N ASP A 114 -13.91 -1.23 23.03
CA ASP A 114 -14.26 -0.13 22.13
C ASP A 114 -13.96 -0.43 20.64
N PHE A 115 -13.29 -1.53 20.32
CA PHE A 115 -12.92 -1.88 18.95
C PHE A 115 -14.11 -1.84 18.00
N LYS A 116 -15.18 -2.56 18.31
CA LYS A 116 -16.40 -2.63 17.49
C LYS A 116 -17.01 -1.25 17.25
N LYS A 117 -17.10 -0.43 18.28
CA LYS A 117 -17.64 0.94 18.21
C LYS A 117 -16.84 1.79 17.24
N HIS A 118 -15.52 1.80 17.39
CA HIS A 118 -14.61 2.58 16.54
C HIS A 118 -14.62 2.07 15.10
N LEU A 119 -14.61 0.75 14.90
CA LEU A 119 -14.70 0.16 13.56
C LEU A 119 -15.97 0.59 12.83
N PHE A 120 -17.14 0.50 13.46
CA PHE A 120 -18.41 0.94 12.86
C PHE A 120 -18.45 2.44 12.58
N GLN A 121 -17.84 3.26 13.44
CA GLN A 121 -17.78 4.69 13.25
C GLN A 121 -16.93 5.05 12.03
N LEU A 122 -15.71 4.53 11.95
CA LEU A 122 -14.75 4.85 10.90
C LEU A 122 -15.14 4.25 9.53
N SER A 123 -15.73 3.05 9.51
CA SER A 123 -16.21 2.41 8.28
C SER A 123 -17.41 3.11 7.61
N LYS A 124 -17.95 4.18 8.20
CA LYS A 124 -18.91 5.07 7.51
C LYS A 124 -18.24 5.83 6.37
N ASP A 125 -16.97 6.15 6.50
CA ASP A 125 -16.15 6.66 5.38
C ASP A 125 -15.67 5.50 4.52
N LYS A 126 -16.05 5.52 3.25
CA LYS A 126 -15.70 4.43 2.30
C LYS A 126 -14.21 4.32 2.02
N ARG A 127 -13.43 5.33 2.40
CA ARG A 127 -11.97 5.30 2.30
C ARG A 127 -11.32 4.54 3.46
N TYR A 128 -12.04 4.26 4.55
CA TYR A 128 -11.53 3.40 5.62
C TYR A 128 -11.65 1.93 5.20
N VAL A 129 -10.56 1.35 4.71
CA VAL A 129 -10.55 0.06 4.01
C VAL A 129 -10.02 -1.11 4.85
N GLY A 130 -9.47 -0.83 6.02
CA GLY A 130 -8.92 -1.84 6.90
C GLY A 130 -8.16 -1.26 8.07
N ILE A 131 -7.50 -2.14 8.82
CA ILE A 131 -6.62 -1.76 9.92
C ILE A 131 -5.24 -2.38 9.77
N ARG A 132 -4.23 -1.76 10.43
CA ARG A 132 -2.91 -2.38 10.59
C ARG A 132 -2.74 -2.94 11.99
N MET A 133 -2.54 -4.24 12.09
CA MET A 133 -2.12 -4.90 13.30
C MET A 133 -0.62 -4.60 13.54
N ARG A 134 -0.34 -3.69 14.48
CA ARG A 134 1.01 -3.16 14.73
C ARG A 134 1.56 -3.47 16.11
N GLU A 135 0.70 -3.61 17.12
CA GLU A 135 1.09 -3.88 18.50
C GLU A 135 0.55 -5.25 18.93
N ARG A 136 1.31 -5.97 19.73
CA ARG A 136 0.95 -7.28 20.30
C ARG A 136 0.88 -7.19 21.82
N PRO A 137 -0.18 -6.56 22.38
CA PRO A 137 -0.33 -6.43 23.82
C PRO A 137 -0.38 -7.82 24.49
N GLY A 138 0.45 -8.01 25.52
CA GLY A 138 0.56 -9.31 26.20
C GLY A 138 1.43 -10.34 25.47
N GLY A 139 2.15 -9.96 24.41
CA GLY A 139 3.07 -10.85 23.72
C GLY A 139 2.40 -12.12 23.19
N ASP A 140 2.90 -13.31 23.53
CA ASP A 140 2.37 -14.58 23.03
C ASP A 140 0.93 -14.86 23.46
N ALA A 141 0.49 -14.33 24.61
CA ALA A 141 -0.89 -14.44 25.08
C ALA A 141 -1.92 -13.65 24.24
N PHE A 142 -1.48 -12.79 23.30
CA PHE A 142 -2.37 -11.99 22.46
C PHE A 142 -3.44 -12.84 21.78
N PHE A 143 -3.04 -13.94 21.16
CA PHE A 143 -3.95 -14.84 20.45
C PHE A 143 -4.70 -15.82 21.37
N GLU A 144 -4.43 -15.83 22.68
CA GLU A 144 -5.25 -16.55 23.67
C GLU A 144 -6.52 -15.77 24.03
N ASN A 145 -6.52 -14.45 23.82
CA ASN A 145 -7.64 -13.57 24.10
C ASN A 145 -8.78 -13.80 23.09
N LYS A 146 -9.94 -14.27 23.56
CA LYS A 146 -11.13 -14.51 22.74
C LYS A 146 -11.64 -13.25 22.06
N ALA A 147 -11.47 -12.07 22.67
CA ALA A 147 -11.90 -10.80 22.08
C ALA A 147 -11.09 -10.46 20.81
N VAL A 148 -9.79 -10.79 20.75
CA VAL A 148 -8.97 -10.64 19.55
C VAL A 148 -9.60 -11.39 18.38
N TRP A 149 -9.98 -12.63 18.58
CA TRP A 149 -10.59 -13.45 17.53
C TRP A 149 -11.97 -12.93 17.10
N ALA A 150 -12.78 -12.44 18.04
CA ALA A 150 -14.07 -11.85 17.75
C ALA A 150 -13.92 -10.58 16.89
N ASP A 151 -12.93 -9.75 17.18
CA ASP A 151 -12.64 -8.53 16.43
C ASP A 151 -12.11 -8.84 15.00
N LEU A 152 -11.21 -9.83 14.87
CA LEU A 152 -10.72 -10.28 13.55
C LEU A 152 -11.85 -10.91 12.71
N GLN A 153 -12.77 -11.66 13.33
CA GLN A 153 -13.99 -12.15 12.67
C GLN A 153 -14.90 -11.01 12.21
N LEU A 154 -15.02 -9.96 13.02
CA LEU A 154 -15.81 -8.78 12.67
C LEU A 154 -15.21 -8.04 11.46
N LEU A 155 -13.87 -7.90 11.41
CA LEU A 155 -13.19 -7.34 10.22
C LEU A 155 -13.54 -8.14 8.96
N ALA A 156 -13.43 -9.47 9.02
CA ALA A 156 -13.79 -10.33 7.90
C ALA A 156 -15.26 -10.18 7.49
N ALA A 157 -16.17 -10.13 8.45
CA ALA A 157 -17.63 -9.97 8.22
C ALA A 157 -17.99 -8.61 7.59
N MET A 158 -17.19 -7.57 7.84
CA MET A 158 -17.37 -6.22 7.29
C MET A 158 -16.57 -6.00 5.99
N ASP A 159 -15.94 -7.02 5.43
CA ASP A 159 -15.05 -6.95 4.25
C ASP A 159 -13.87 -5.98 4.42
N GLN A 160 -13.47 -5.69 5.67
CA GLN A 160 -12.31 -4.89 6.01
C GLN A 160 -11.02 -5.73 5.91
N THR A 161 -9.91 -5.09 5.56
CA THR A 161 -8.62 -5.77 5.42
C THR A 161 -7.79 -5.72 6.69
N LEU A 162 -6.86 -6.66 6.83
CA LEU A 162 -5.86 -6.70 7.89
C LEU A 162 -4.46 -6.58 7.29
N ASP A 163 -3.85 -5.40 7.40
CA ASP A 163 -2.41 -5.25 7.17
C ASP A 163 -1.67 -5.69 8.43
N VAL A 164 -0.55 -6.40 8.28
CA VAL A 164 0.26 -6.88 9.41
C VAL A 164 1.65 -6.28 9.37
N LEU A 165 2.05 -5.62 10.45
CA LEU A 165 3.40 -5.10 10.63
C LEU A 165 4.33 -6.22 11.10
N MET A 166 5.14 -6.74 10.19
CA MET A 166 5.95 -7.94 10.40
C MET A 166 7.06 -7.83 11.46
N PHE A 167 7.34 -6.64 12.00
CA PHE A 167 8.27 -6.46 13.12
C PHE A 167 7.74 -6.95 14.47
N GLN A 168 6.40 -7.06 14.59
CA GLN A 168 5.72 -7.45 15.82
C GLN A 168 5.10 -8.85 15.75
N TYR A 169 4.95 -9.37 14.54
CA TYR A 169 4.28 -10.64 14.26
C TYR A 169 5.17 -11.52 13.39
N SER A 170 5.18 -12.80 13.67
CA SER A 170 5.85 -13.78 12.83
C SER A 170 5.00 -14.16 11.62
N ILE A 171 5.62 -14.78 10.62
CA ILE A 171 4.89 -15.34 9.47
C ILE A 171 3.97 -16.50 9.93
N GLU A 172 4.36 -17.22 10.98
CA GLU A 172 3.56 -18.28 11.61
C GLU A 172 2.30 -17.73 12.26
N ASP A 173 2.35 -16.55 12.88
CA ASP A 173 1.15 -15.86 13.40
C ASP A 173 0.18 -15.57 12.25
N VAL A 174 0.67 -15.08 11.13
CA VAL A 174 -0.15 -14.82 9.93
C VAL A 174 -0.74 -16.13 9.39
N ASP A 175 0.04 -17.21 9.28
CA ASP A 175 -0.43 -18.52 8.82
C ASP A 175 -1.56 -19.06 9.72
N MET A 176 -1.40 -18.91 11.04
CA MET A 176 -2.42 -19.30 12.02
C MET A 176 -3.72 -18.50 11.85
N VAL A 177 -3.64 -17.17 11.76
CA VAL A 177 -4.80 -16.30 11.56
C VAL A 177 -5.48 -16.61 10.23
N ALA A 178 -4.73 -16.75 9.15
CA ALA A 178 -5.24 -17.03 7.82
C ALA A 178 -6.03 -18.33 7.74
N LYS A 179 -5.54 -19.39 8.36
CA LYS A 179 -6.20 -20.70 8.43
C LYS A 179 -7.47 -20.66 9.25
N ARG A 180 -7.46 -19.93 10.37
CA ARG A 180 -8.62 -19.82 11.24
C ARG A 180 -9.70 -18.92 10.67
N LEU A 181 -9.34 -17.91 9.88
CA LEU A 181 -10.24 -16.92 9.28
C LEU A 181 -10.03 -16.83 7.76
N PRO A 182 -10.42 -17.85 6.98
CA PRO A 182 -10.14 -17.92 5.54
C PRO A 182 -10.83 -16.81 4.71
N ASN A 183 -11.83 -16.13 5.29
CA ASN A 183 -12.52 -15.01 4.66
C ASN A 183 -11.88 -13.64 4.99
N LEU A 184 -10.92 -13.58 5.94
CA LEU A 184 -10.20 -12.34 6.26
C LEU A 184 -9.12 -12.11 5.22
N LYS A 185 -9.15 -10.96 4.55
CA LYS A 185 -8.09 -10.53 3.63
C LYS A 185 -6.90 -10.02 4.43
N ILE A 186 -5.75 -10.69 4.33
CA ILE A 186 -4.53 -10.39 5.11
C ILE A 186 -3.41 -9.95 4.18
N LEU A 187 -2.71 -8.87 4.54
CA LEU A 187 -1.58 -8.33 3.79
C LEU A 187 -0.35 -8.20 4.69
N MET A 188 0.65 -9.04 4.47
CA MET A 188 1.95 -8.89 5.13
C MET A 188 2.68 -7.68 4.56
N ASN A 189 3.06 -6.75 5.44
CA ASN A 189 3.81 -5.56 5.02
C ASN A 189 5.31 -5.86 4.87
N HIS A 190 6.01 -4.97 4.16
CA HIS A 190 7.48 -4.88 4.10
C HIS A 190 8.16 -6.22 3.78
N VAL A 191 7.87 -6.73 2.58
CA VAL A 191 8.46 -7.98 2.06
C VAL A 191 8.43 -9.13 3.07
N ALA A 192 7.31 -9.25 3.81
CA ALA A 192 7.11 -10.26 4.85
C ALA A 192 8.20 -10.25 5.94
N GLY A 193 8.79 -9.07 6.23
CA GLY A 193 9.81 -8.92 7.27
C GLY A 193 11.17 -9.53 6.92
N ALA A 194 11.50 -9.67 5.64
CA ALA A 194 12.81 -10.17 5.21
C ALA A 194 13.97 -9.30 5.69
N ASP A 195 15.05 -9.90 6.13
CA ASP A 195 16.35 -9.24 6.29
C ASP A 195 17.09 -9.30 4.94
N ILE A 196 17.40 -8.14 4.36
CA ILE A 196 17.97 -8.05 3.01
C ILE A 196 19.44 -7.63 3.08
N GLU A 197 20.33 -8.57 2.72
CA GLU A 197 21.77 -8.38 2.84
C GLU A 197 22.51 -8.47 1.48
N GLY A 198 21.77 -8.65 0.36
CA GLY A 198 22.36 -8.84 -0.97
C GLY A 198 23.00 -10.20 -1.17
N LYS A 199 22.55 -11.20 -0.46
CA LYS A 199 22.93 -12.61 -0.53
C LYS A 199 21.68 -13.49 -0.64
N PRO A 200 21.82 -14.82 -0.80
CA PRO A 200 20.66 -15.71 -0.79
C PRO A 200 19.80 -15.50 0.46
N ALA A 201 18.48 -15.45 0.27
CA ALA A 201 17.52 -15.27 1.34
C ALA A 201 17.65 -16.35 2.44
N ASP A 202 17.36 -16.00 3.69
CA ASP A 202 17.38 -16.93 4.81
C ASP A 202 16.45 -18.14 4.53
N PRO A 203 16.95 -19.38 4.54
CA PRO A 203 16.14 -20.56 4.28
C PRO A 203 14.91 -20.69 5.21
N LYS A 204 15.00 -20.26 6.47
CA LYS A 204 13.87 -20.29 7.41
C LYS A 204 12.76 -19.32 6.97
N TRP A 205 13.16 -18.11 6.55
CA TRP A 205 12.21 -17.14 6.01
C TRP A 205 11.59 -17.66 4.71
N VAL A 206 12.37 -18.28 3.81
CA VAL A 206 11.89 -18.90 2.57
C VAL A 206 10.81 -19.93 2.86
N ASP A 207 11.09 -20.88 3.76
CA ASP A 207 10.16 -21.94 4.14
C ASP A 207 8.86 -21.37 4.75
N ALA A 208 8.98 -20.36 5.62
CA ALA A 208 7.82 -19.70 6.24
C ALA A 208 6.96 -18.98 5.20
N VAL A 209 7.57 -18.25 4.27
CA VAL A 209 6.89 -17.56 3.15
C VAL A 209 6.17 -18.57 2.25
N GLN A 210 6.84 -19.62 1.82
CA GLN A 210 6.23 -20.67 1.00
C GLN A 210 5.05 -21.35 1.68
N LYS A 211 5.13 -21.55 2.99
CA LYS A 211 4.05 -22.13 3.80
C LYS A 211 2.84 -21.19 3.89
N VAL A 212 3.04 -19.94 4.31
CA VAL A 212 1.95 -18.97 4.49
C VAL A 212 1.26 -18.62 3.16
N ALA A 213 2.00 -18.61 2.05
CA ALA A 213 1.47 -18.35 0.73
C ALA A 213 0.49 -19.41 0.21
N LYS A 214 0.41 -20.60 0.84
CA LYS A 214 -0.62 -21.62 0.55
C LYS A 214 -2.01 -21.17 0.98
N ASN A 215 -2.13 -20.17 1.85
CA ASN A 215 -3.41 -19.59 2.23
C ASN A 215 -3.84 -18.54 1.17
N PRO A 216 -4.94 -18.75 0.44
CA PRO A 216 -5.35 -17.89 -0.68
C PRO A 216 -5.75 -16.47 -0.26
N ASN A 217 -6.09 -16.27 1.01
CA ASN A 217 -6.47 -14.99 1.62
C ASN A 217 -5.26 -14.16 2.08
N VAL A 218 -4.02 -14.68 1.95
CA VAL A 218 -2.79 -13.95 2.30
C VAL A 218 -2.16 -13.37 1.05
N HIS A 219 -1.83 -12.07 1.14
CA HIS A 219 -1.09 -11.29 0.16
C HIS A 219 0.19 -10.76 0.78
N CYS A 220 1.13 -10.31 -0.05
CA CYS A 220 2.35 -9.66 0.42
C CYS A 220 2.56 -8.31 -0.27
N LYS A 221 2.93 -7.31 0.52
CA LYS A 221 3.28 -5.98 0.04
C LYS A 221 4.79 -5.89 -0.16
N ILE A 222 5.20 -5.69 -1.41
CA ILE A 222 6.59 -5.29 -1.69
C ILE A 222 6.68 -3.80 -1.37
N SER A 223 7.06 -3.52 -0.13
CA SER A 223 7.29 -2.19 0.43
C SER A 223 8.48 -2.24 1.39
N GLY A 224 9.07 -1.08 1.68
CA GLY A 224 10.13 -0.99 2.69
C GLY A 224 11.43 -1.71 2.32
N LEU A 225 11.74 -2.00 1.05
CA LEU A 225 13.00 -2.64 0.64
C LEU A 225 14.22 -1.91 1.20
N PHE A 226 14.22 -0.56 1.11
CA PHE A 226 15.32 0.25 1.63
C PHE A 226 15.44 0.20 3.15
N GLN A 227 14.33 0.01 3.83
CA GLN A 227 14.30 -0.12 5.29
C GLN A 227 14.79 -1.51 5.75
N GLN A 228 14.52 -2.55 4.96
CA GLN A 228 14.93 -3.92 5.24
C GLN A 228 16.37 -4.21 4.82
N SER A 229 17.02 -3.28 4.11
CA SER A 229 18.43 -3.39 3.74
C SER A 229 19.34 -3.18 4.93
N ASP A 230 20.33 -4.04 5.09
CA ASP A 230 21.43 -3.92 6.08
C ASP A 230 22.38 -2.74 5.80
N ARG A 231 22.23 -2.07 4.64
CA ARG A 231 23.09 -0.98 4.17
C ARG A 231 22.36 0.34 4.09
N GLN A 232 23.03 1.40 4.54
CA GLN A 232 22.55 2.78 4.45
C GLN A 232 23.65 3.72 3.90
N PRO A 233 23.40 4.50 2.83
CA PRO A 233 22.18 4.50 2.01
C PRO A 233 21.95 3.14 1.34
N SER A 234 20.69 2.80 1.11
CA SER A 234 20.34 1.50 0.57
C SER A 234 20.83 1.34 -0.87
N PRO A 235 21.27 0.15 -1.30
CA PRO A 235 21.66 -0.13 -2.68
C PRO A 235 20.54 0.18 -3.67
N LYS A 236 20.91 0.64 -4.88
CA LYS A 236 19.97 1.01 -5.95
C LYS A 236 19.91 -0.03 -7.06
N ASP A 237 20.77 -1.02 -7.01
CA ASP A 237 20.75 -2.14 -7.95
C ASP A 237 19.74 -3.18 -7.48
N VAL A 238 18.83 -3.58 -8.37
CA VAL A 238 17.80 -4.59 -8.10
C VAL A 238 18.40 -5.95 -7.74
N SER A 239 19.60 -6.27 -8.21
CA SER A 239 20.29 -7.54 -7.91
C SER A 239 20.49 -7.75 -6.41
N PHE A 240 20.63 -6.66 -5.65
CA PHE A 240 20.77 -6.71 -4.18
C PHE A 240 19.52 -7.25 -3.48
N TYR A 241 18.34 -7.05 -4.05
CA TYR A 241 17.02 -7.43 -3.49
C TYR A 241 16.44 -8.68 -4.16
N LYS A 242 17.12 -9.15 -5.21
CA LYS A 242 16.54 -10.13 -6.14
C LYS A 242 16.20 -11.46 -5.47
N SER A 243 17.01 -11.91 -4.52
CA SER A 243 16.80 -13.19 -3.85
C SER A 243 15.44 -13.24 -3.13
N GLU A 244 15.13 -12.23 -2.33
CA GLU A 244 13.89 -12.14 -1.58
C GLU A 244 12.70 -11.85 -2.50
N LEU A 245 12.89 -11.00 -3.51
CA LEU A 245 11.85 -10.68 -4.48
C LEU A 245 11.46 -11.89 -5.35
N ASP A 246 12.41 -12.73 -5.74
CA ASP A 246 12.14 -13.97 -6.48
C ASP A 246 11.33 -14.96 -5.60
N VAL A 247 11.70 -15.14 -4.34
CA VAL A 247 10.96 -15.98 -3.39
C VAL A 247 9.50 -15.50 -3.26
N LEU A 248 9.28 -14.20 -3.10
CA LEU A 248 7.93 -13.64 -3.00
C LEU A 248 7.14 -13.82 -4.31
N TRP A 249 7.80 -13.63 -5.45
CA TRP A 249 7.17 -13.83 -6.75
C TRP A 249 6.75 -15.29 -6.97
N GLU A 250 7.61 -16.24 -6.64
CA GLU A 250 7.32 -17.68 -6.76
C GLU A 250 6.23 -18.13 -5.80
N ALA A 251 6.22 -17.61 -4.56
CA ALA A 251 5.27 -18.01 -3.53
C ALA A 251 3.86 -17.41 -3.74
N PHE A 252 3.77 -16.12 -4.06
CA PHE A 252 2.48 -15.40 -4.16
C PHE A 252 1.97 -15.25 -5.60
N GLY A 253 2.82 -15.43 -6.59
CA GLY A 253 2.47 -15.25 -7.99
C GLY A 253 2.07 -13.81 -8.33
N GLU A 254 1.56 -13.61 -9.55
CA GLU A 254 1.22 -12.28 -10.05
C GLU A 254 -0.03 -11.65 -9.42
N ASP A 255 -0.87 -12.45 -8.73
CA ASP A 255 -2.20 -12.02 -8.25
C ASP A 255 -2.20 -11.52 -6.79
N ARG A 256 -1.13 -11.80 -6.03
CA ARG A 256 -1.12 -11.54 -4.58
C ARG A 256 0.06 -10.71 -4.09
N LEU A 257 0.77 -10.04 -5.00
CA LEU A 257 1.79 -9.04 -4.68
C LEU A 257 1.23 -7.64 -4.94
N ILE A 258 1.50 -6.70 -4.03
CA ILE A 258 0.97 -5.34 -4.06
C ILE A 258 2.12 -4.33 -3.86
N TYR A 259 2.11 -3.25 -4.65
CA TYR A 259 3.10 -2.17 -4.55
C TYR A 259 2.82 -1.26 -3.34
N GLY A 260 3.89 -0.87 -2.64
CA GLY A 260 3.92 0.19 -1.65
C GLY A 260 5.33 0.75 -1.48
N SER A 261 5.48 2.06 -1.31
CA SER A 261 6.79 2.70 -1.17
C SER A 261 7.32 2.69 0.25
N ASN A 262 6.43 2.69 1.24
CA ASN A 262 6.73 3.04 2.63
C ASN A 262 7.27 4.47 2.78
N TRP A 263 6.83 5.40 1.93
CA TRP A 263 7.17 6.81 2.06
C TRP A 263 6.47 7.43 3.28
N PRO A 264 7.11 8.28 4.09
CA PRO A 264 8.44 8.86 3.94
C PRO A 264 9.60 8.01 4.49
N VAL A 265 9.34 6.85 5.10
CA VAL A 265 10.39 5.99 5.73
C VAL A 265 11.47 5.60 4.71
N THR A 266 11.08 5.37 3.47
CA THR A 266 11.99 5.12 2.34
C THR A 266 13.10 6.16 2.20
N MET A 267 12.86 7.42 2.61
CA MET A 267 13.87 8.49 2.56
C MET A 267 15.12 8.22 3.43
N ARG A 268 15.06 7.31 4.38
CA ARG A 268 16.24 6.89 5.14
C ARG A 268 17.27 6.17 4.26
N GLY A 269 16.80 5.43 3.26
CA GLY A 269 17.67 4.67 2.37
C GLY A 269 17.90 5.32 1.00
N GLY A 270 17.01 6.23 0.58
CA GLY A 270 17.08 6.88 -0.73
C GLY A 270 15.82 7.65 -1.08
N THR A 271 15.77 8.18 -2.30
CA THR A 271 14.61 8.90 -2.81
C THR A 271 13.47 7.96 -3.22
N TYR A 272 12.26 8.50 -3.33
CA TYR A 272 11.09 7.77 -3.87
C TYR A 272 11.35 7.26 -5.29
N ALA A 273 11.95 8.10 -6.15
CA ALA A 273 12.26 7.74 -7.53
C ALA A 273 13.24 6.56 -7.61
N GLU A 274 14.28 6.55 -6.77
CA GLU A 274 15.23 5.43 -6.69
C GLU A 274 14.56 4.14 -6.23
N TYR A 275 13.69 4.21 -5.22
CA TYR A 275 12.92 3.06 -4.76
C TYR A 275 12.02 2.50 -5.87
N LEU A 276 11.24 3.37 -6.52
CA LEU A 276 10.37 2.97 -7.62
C LEU A 276 11.15 2.39 -8.80
N ALA A 277 12.36 2.91 -9.09
CA ALA A 277 13.23 2.39 -10.14
C ALA A 277 13.70 0.96 -9.84
N VAL A 278 14.11 0.66 -8.60
CA VAL A 278 14.48 -0.71 -8.17
C VAL A 278 13.31 -1.67 -8.37
N VAL A 279 12.10 -1.28 -7.92
CA VAL A 279 10.92 -2.13 -8.07
C VAL A 279 10.53 -2.31 -9.53
N LYS A 280 10.55 -1.24 -10.34
CA LYS A 280 10.28 -1.31 -11.79
C LYS A 280 11.30 -2.22 -12.50
N ALA A 281 12.56 -2.19 -12.09
CA ALA A 281 13.61 -3.06 -12.67
C ALA A 281 13.31 -4.55 -12.40
N PHE A 282 12.82 -4.91 -11.22
CA PHE A 282 12.41 -6.30 -10.93
C PHE A 282 11.24 -6.76 -11.78
N PHE A 283 10.29 -5.88 -12.08
CA PHE A 283 9.11 -6.23 -12.87
C PHE A 283 9.30 -6.04 -14.38
N ALA A 284 10.46 -5.54 -14.84
CA ALA A 284 10.68 -5.20 -16.25
C ALA A 284 10.62 -6.42 -17.20
N ASP A 285 11.01 -7.60 -16.71
CA ASP A 285 10.98 -8.86 -17.47
C ASP A 285 9.61 -9.61 -17.35
N LYS A 286 8.71 -9.15 -16.49
CA LYS A 286 7.37 -9.72 -16.36
C LYS A 286 6.46 -9.18 -17.46
N HIS A 287 5.53 -10.01 -17.95
CA HIS A 287 4.59 -9.57 -18.97
C HIS A 287 3.69 -8.43 -18.45
N ARG A 288 3.22 -7.59 -19.38
CA ARG A 288 2.48 -6.37 -19.05
C ARG A 288 1.31 -6.58 -18.08
N ALA A 289 0.54 -7.67 -18.24
CA ALA A 289 -0.60 -7.93 -17.37
C ALA A 289 -0.17 -8.18 -15.91
N ALA A 290 0.97 -8.84 -15.68
CA ALA A 290 1.54 -9.03 -14.35
C ALA A 290 2.00 -7.70 -13.74
N GLN A 291 2.67 -6.84 -14.52
CA GLN A 291 3.03 -5.50 -14.09
C GLN A 291 1.78 -4.67 -13.69
N GLU A 292 0.72 -4.71 -14.50
CA GLU A 292 -0.54 -4.03 -14.20
C GLU A 292 -1.21 -4.56 -12.93
N LYS A 293 -1.17 -5.88 -12.69
CA LYS A 293 -1.65 -6.49 -11.45
C LYS A 293 -0.89 -5.95 -10.26
N TYR A 294 0.43 -6.00 -10.29
CA TYR A 294 1.28 -5.56 -9.21
C TYR A 294 1.13 -4.07 -8.90
N PHE A 295 1.22 -3.20 -9.92
CA PHE A 295 1.24 -1.77 -9.68
C PHE A 295 -0.13 -1.17 -9.33
N TYR A 296 -1.27 -1.80 -9.69
CA TYR A 296 -2.58 -1.23 -9.33
C TYR A 296 -3.74 -2.21 -9.20
N LYS A 297 -3.85 -3.27 -10.07
CA LYS A 297 -5.07 -4.09 -10.09
C LYS A 297 -5.27 -4.91 -8.82
N ASN A 298 -4.18 -5.46 -8.28
CA ASN A 298 -4.23 -6.23 -7.04
C ASN A 298 -4.65 -5.34 -5.86
N ALA A 299 -4.15 -4.10 -5.80
CA ALA A 299 -4.56 -3.13 -4.78
C ALA A 299 -6.07 -2.81 -4.87
N LEU A 300 -6.58 -2.52 -6.07
CA LEU A 300 -8.01 -2.28 -6.28
C LEU A 300 -8.85 -3.45 -5.79
N LYS A 301 -8.47 -4.68 -6.15
CA LYS A 301 -9.18 -5.89 -5.77
C LYS A 301 -9.10 -6.18 -4.27
N PHE A 302 -7.89 -6.10 -3.70
CA PHE A 302 -7.64 -6.45 -2.31
C PHE A 302 -8.38 -5.52 -1.34
N TYR A 303 -8.27 -4.22 -1.55
CA TYR A 303 -8.89 -3.22 -0.67
C TYR A 303 -10.33 -2.84 -1.07
N GLY A 304 -10.88 -3.42 -2.15
CA GLY A 304 -12.23 -3.05 -2.63
C GLY A 304 -12.32 -1.59 -3.10
N LEU A 305 -11.25 -1.06 -3.70
CA LEU A 305 -11.15 0.34 -4.09
C LEU A 305 -11.92 0.65 -5.38
N PRO A 306 -12.39 1.90 -5.55
CA PRO A 306 -13.01 2.30 -6.80
C PRO A 306 -12.02 2.26 -7.97
N PRO A 307 -12.48 2.06 -9.21
CA PRO A 307 -11.63 2.18 -10.38
C PRO A 307 -10.96 3.55 -10.45
N LEU A 308 -9.69 3.58 -10.90
CA LEU A 308 -8.98 4.84 -11.09
C LEU A 308 -9.74 5.71 -12.11
N LYS A 309 -9.99 6.96 -11.75
CA LYS A 309 -10.51 7.95 -12.70
C LYS A 309 -9.40 8.32 -13.68
N ARG A 310 -9.75 8.29 -14.96
CA ARG A 310 -8.86 8.62 -16.08
C ARG A 310 -8.85 10.12 -16.33
#